data_579d89b090e5481f734e7f12c41686f1
#
_entry.id   579d89b090e5481f734e7f12c41686f1
#
_cell.length_a   1.000
_cell.length_b   1.000
_cell.length_c   1.000
_cell.angle_alpha   90.00
_cell.angle_beta   90.00
_cell.angle_gamma   90.00
#
_symmetry.space_group_name_H-M   'P 1'
#
loop_
_entity.id
_entity.type
_entity.pdbx_description
1 polymer ?
#
loop_
_entity_poly.entity_id
_entity_poly.type
_entity_poly.pdbx_seq_one_letter_code
_entity_poly.pdbx_strand_id
1 'polypeptide(L)'
;MDTKIDLTKVMYIEQMHDEKIDEILICDKKLVLAFNELHFEHNGIASATKAKMIFSGFEDIPSDVFVDLISMKHCKITDGKRIYVDEFVQIMQKKKIKIEVEEILGRIEHILIRGVIVNPDGKYVNSDVEISICAKEITYEFE
;
A
#
# COMPACT_ATOMS: atom_id res chain seq x y z
N MET A 1 -2.34 10.63 16.84
CA MET A 1 -1.05 10.14 17.35
C MET A 1 -0.23 9.59 16.20
N ASP A 2 1.00 10.03 16.10
CA ASP A 2 1.87 9.63 14.99
C ASP A 2 2.89 8.60 15.48
N THR A 3 3.12 7.58 14.68
CA THR A 3 4.12 6.55 14.97
C THR A 3 5.10 6.47 13.80
N LYS A 4 6.36 6.52 14.12
CA LYS A 4 7.45 6.45 13.14
C LYS A 4 8.13 5.09 13.20
N ILE A 5 8.37 4.51 12.03
CA ILE A 5 9.07 3.22 11.90
C ILE A 5 10.34 3.43 11.09
N ASP A 6 11.46 2.99 11.65
CA ASP A 6 12.75 3.05 10.98
C ASP A 6 12.93 1.84 10.06
N LEU A 7 13.02 2.09 8.77
CA LEU A 7 13.18 1.06 7.73
C LEU A 7 14.61 0.59 7.51
N THR A 8 15.56 1.01 8.35
CA THR A 8 16.92 0.47 8.31
C THR A 8 17.01 -0.95 8.88
N LYS A 9 15.94 -1.44 9.50
CA LYS A 9 15.84 -2.77 10.09
C LYS A 9 14.87 -3.67 9.32
N VAL A 10 15.09 -4.97 9.42
CA VAL A 10 14.14 -5.96 8.88
C VAL A 10 12.85 -5.92 9.71
N MET A 11 11.69 -5.89 9.04
CA MET A 11 10.39 -5.85 9.71
C MET A 11 9.32 -6.58 8.91
N TYR A 12 8.28 -7.01 9.62
CA TYR A 12 7.04 -7.52 9.06
C TYR A 12 5.87 -6.78 9.71
N ILE A 13 4.95 -6.28 8.89
CA ILE A 13 3.82 -5.48 9.39
C ILE A 13 2.55 -6.32 9.25
N GLU A 14 2.31 -7.18 10.23
CA GLU A 14 1.15 -8.10 10.23
C GLU A 14 -0.20 -7.39 10.33
N GLN A 15 -0.24 -6.28 11.05
CA GLN A 15 -1.49 -5.57 11.31
C GLN A 15 -2.18 -5.04 10.06
N MET A 16 -1.48 -5.05 8.92
CA MET A 16 -2.03 -4.51 7.68
C MET A 16 -2.76 -5.55 6.82
N HIS A 17 -2.78 -6.82 7.23
CA HIS A 17 -3.52 -7.85 6.51
C HIS A 17 -5.02 -7.53 6.49
N ASP A 18 -5.64 -7.64 5.32
CA ASP A 18 -7.05 -7.32 5.04
C ASP A 18 -7.42 -5.84 5.13
N GLU A 19 -6.48 -4.94 5.42
CA GLU A 19 -6.74 -3.52 5.36
C GLU A 19 -6.85 -3.03 3.91
N LYS A 20 -7.66 -2.00 3.69
CA LYS A 20 -7.87 -1.45 2.34
C LYS A 20 -7.18 -0.11 2.18
N ILE A 21 -6.29 -0.04 1.19
CA ILE A 21 -5.73 1.23 0.73
C ILE A 21 -6.78 1.87 -0.17
N ASP A 22 -7.37 2.97 0.29
CA ASP A 22 -8.41 3.69 -0.44
C ASP A 22 -7.84 4.65 -1.48
N GLU A 23 -6.71 5.27 -1.16
CA GLU A 23 -6.02 6.20 -2.05
C GLU A 23 -4.52 6.09 -1.90
N ILE A 24 -3.81 6.38 -2.99
CA ILE A 24 -2.37 6.60 -2.99
C ILE A 24 -2.12 8.01 -3.50
N LEU A 25 -1.38 8.79 -2.74
CA LEU A 25 -1.05 10.18 -3.06
C LEU A 25 0.46 10.36 -3.11
N ILE A 26 0.92 11.22 -4.00
CA ILE A 26 2.31 11.64 -4.07
C ILE A 26 2.33 13.13 -3.85
N CYS A 27 2.97 13.58 -2.76
CA CYS A 27 3.10 14.99 -2.44
C CYS A 27 4.37 15.27 -1.64
N ASP A 28 5.03 16.39 -1.92
CA ASP A 28 6.24 16.84 -1.21
C ASP A 28 7.31 15.73 -1.07
N LYS A 29 7.56 14.98 -2.15
CA LYS A 29 8.51 13.86 -2.18
C LYS A 29 8.17 12.75 -1.18
N LYS A 30 6.89 12.60 -0.87
CA LYS A 30 6.37 11.54 0.00
C LYS A 30 5.34 10.72 -0.74
N LEU A 31 5.28 9.45 -0.43
CA LEU A 31 4.24 8.54 -0.89
C LEU A 31 3.29 8.28 0.28
N VAL A 32 2.02 8.57 0.08
CA VAL A 32 1.01 8.43 1.12
C VAL A 32 0.00 7.37 0.74
N LEU A 33 -0.17 6.39 1.59
CA LEU A 33 -1.25 5.41 1.50
C LEU A 33 -2.34 5.81 2.49
N ALA A 34 -3.53 6.09 1.99
CA ALA A 34 -4.65 6.53 2.82
C ALA A 34 -5.63 5.39 3.05
N PHE A 35 -6.03 5.22 4.30
CA PHE A 35 -6.98 4.22 4.77
C PHE A 35 -8.20 4.93 5.37
N ASN A 36 -9.39 4.69 4.86
CA ASN A 36 -10.61 5.23 5.46
C ASN A 36 -10.93 4.55 6.78
N GLU A 37 -10.60 3.27 6.89
CA GLU A 37 -10.78 2.48 8.09
C GLU A 37 -9.55 1.59 8.31
N LEU A 38 -8.66 2.01 9.20
CA LEU A 38 -7.57 1.16 9.68
C LEU A 38 -8.00 0.56 11.02
N HIS A 39 -8.06 -0.76 11.08
CA HIS A 39 -8.51 -1.50 12.26
C HIS A 39 -7.35 -1.72 13.23
N PHE A 40 -7.63 -1.56 14.50
CA PHE A 40 -6.64 -1.80 15.55
C PHE A 40 -7.34 -2.26 16.83
N GLU A 41 -6.56 -2.84 17.73
CA GLU A 41 -7.02 -3.27 19.03
C GLU A 41 -6.21 -2.58 20.11
N HIS A 42 -6.90 -2.02 21.10
CA HIS A 42 -6.29 -1.38 22.25
C HIS A 42 -7.01 -1.84 23.52
N ASN A 43 -6.25 -2.42 24.45
CA ASN A 43 -6.80 -2.99 25.70
C ASN A 43 -7.96 -3.99 25.45
N GLY A 44 -7.83 -4.82 24.42
CA GLY A 44 -8.86 -5.81 24.08
C GLY A 44 -10.09 -5.25 23.35
N ILE A 45 -10.11 -3.96 23.04
CA ILE A 45 -11.23 -3.32 22.34
C ILE A 45 -10.84 -3.07 20.89
N ALA A 46 -11.60 -3.68 19.97
CA ALA A 46 -11.43 -3.46 18.55
C ALA A 46 -12.00 -2.09 18.15
N SER A 47 -11.28 -1.37 17.30
CA SER A 47 -11.65 -0.03 16.86
C SER A 47 -11.16 0.20 15.43
N ALA A 48 -11.66 1.24 14.78
CA ALA A 48 -11.21 1.65 13.46
C ALA A 48 -11.10 3.17 13.39
N THR A 49 -10.13 3.66 12.63
CA THR A 49 -9.92 5.09 12.42
C THR A 49 -9.41 5.35 11.02
N LYS A 50 -9.58 6.58 10.55
CA LYS A 50 -8.85 7.03 9.37
C LYS A 50 -7.37 7.13 9.71
N ALA A 51 -6.55 6.70 8.78
CA ALA A 51 -5.11 6.71 8.95
C ALA A 51 -4.38 6.93 7.64
N LYS A 52 -3.15 7.39 7.73
CA LYS A 52 -2.22 7.49 6.62
C LYS A 52 -0.92 6.81 6.96
N MET A 53 -0.38 6.10 5.99
CA MET A 53 0.94 5.52 6.05
C MET A 53 1.81 6.31 5.08
N ILE A 54 2.81 7.00 5.60
CA ILE A 54 3.61 7.96 4.85
C ILE A 54 5.04 7.46 4.71
N PHE A 55 5.45 7.24 3.47
CA PHE A 55 6.82 6.85 3.15
C PHE A 55 7.63 8.08 2.76
N SER A 56 8.84 8.18 3.28
CA SER A 56 9.74 9.29 3.00
C SER A 56 11.19 8.84 2.87
N GLY A 57 12.07 9.77 2.47
CA GLY A 57 13.49 9.48 2.27
C GLY A 57 13.78 8.96 0.87
N PHE A 58 12.96 9.29 -0.11
CA PHE A 58 13.19 8.95 -1.51
C PHE A 58 14.28 9.83 -2.13
N GLU A 59 15.10 9.24 -2.99
CA GLU A 59 15.96 9.99 -3.90
C GLU A 59 15.12 10.52 -5.07
N ASP A 60 14.28 9.64 -5.65
CA ASP A 60 13.39 9.98 -6.75
C ASP A 60 12.22 9.00 -6.77
N ILE A 61 11.00 9.46 -6.48
CA ILE A 61 9.84 8.57 -6.36
C ILE A 61 9.62 7.70 -7.60
N PRO A 62 9.65 8.21 -8.84
CA PRO A 62 9.45 7.35 -10.01
C PRO A 62 10.47 6.22 -10.14
N SER A 63 11.69 6.41 -9.64
CA SER A 63 12.73 5.38 -9.65
C SER A 63 12.72 4.47 -8.43
N ASP A 64 12.15 4.95 -7.33
CA ASP A 64 12.17 4.25 -6.04
C ASP A 64 10.89 3.47 -5.75
N VAL A 65 9.85 3.65 -6.56
CA VAL A 65 8.56 3.00 -6.37
C VAL A 65 8.12 2.32 -7.66
N PHE A 66 7.95 1.00 -7.60
CA PHE A 66 7.49 0.21 -8.74
C PHE A 66 6.15 -0.44 -8.43
N VAL A 67 5.25 -0.44 -9.41
CA VAL A 67 3.96 -1.09 -9.30
C VAL A 67 3.87 -2.19 -10.36
N ASP A 68 3.69 -3.42 -9.91
CA ASP A 68 3.48 -4.57 -10.78
C ASP A 68 2.02 -5.02 -10.69
N LEU A 69 1.34 -5.05 -11.82
CA LEU A 69 -0.01 -5.55 -11.97
C LEU A 69 0.04 -6.96 -12.55
N ILE A 70 -0.55 -7.91 -11.85
CA ILE A 70 -0.48 -9.32 -12.22
C ILE A 70 -1.91 -9.82 -12.43
N SER A 71 -2.25 -10.12 -13.67
CA SER A 71 -3.56 -10.68 -14.00
C SER A 71 -3.57 -12.19 -13.81
N MET A 72 -4.65 -12.68 -13.18
CA MET A 72 -4.81 -14.10 -12.83
C MET A 72 -6.08 -14.64 -13.45
N LYS A 73 -6.03 -15.90 -13.92
CA LYS A 73 -7.20 -16.63 -14.36
C LYS A 73 -7.03 -18.11 -13.99
N HIS A 74 -8.00 -18.68 -13.27
CA HIS A 74 -7.96 -20.08 -12.80
C HIS A 74 -6.66 -20.42 -12.06
N CYS A 75 -6.24 -19.55 -11.15
CA CYS A 75 -5.01 -19.70 -10.36
C CYS A 75 -3.72 -19.71 -11.20
N LYS A 76 -3.77 -19.20 -12.42
CA LYS A 76 -2.60 -19.05 -13.30
C LYS A 76 -2.38 -17.59 -13.66
N ILE A 77 -1.13 -17.19 -13.69
CA ILE A 77 -0.74 -15.86 -14.17
C ILE A 77 -0.95 -15.82 -15.68
N THR A 78 -1.80 -14.90 -16.14
CA THR A 78 -2.08 -14.70 -17.56
C THR A 78 -1.33 -13.52 -18.16
N ASP A 79 -0.98 -12.52 -17.34
CA ASP A 79 -0.26 -11.34 -17.76
C ASP A 79 0.41 -10.67 -16.55
N GLY A 80 1.48 -9.93 -16.81
CA GLY A 80 2.15 -9.11 -15.82
C GLY A 80 2.63 -7.81 -16.46
N LYS A 81 2.41 -6.69 -15.80
CA LYS A 81 2.79 -5.38 -16.31
C LYS A 81 3.35 -4.51 -15.18
N ARG A 82 4.53 -3.95 -15.41
CA ARG A 82 5.10 -2.93 -14.51
C ARG A 82 4.76 -1.54 -15.02
N ILE A 83 4.26 -0.70 -14.14
CA ILE A 83 3.91 0.68 -14.45
C ILE A 83 4.55 1.63 -13.41
N TYR A 84 4.65 2.90 -13.77
CA TYR A 84 5.08 3.93 -12.84
C TYR A 84 4.00 4.20 -11.80
N VAL A 85 4.42 4.55 -10.60
CA VAL A 85 3.48 4.78 -9.48
C VAL A 85 2.52 5.94 -9.76
N ASP A 86 2.96 6.99 -10.44
CA ASP A 86 2.11 8.12 -10.80
C ASP A 86 1.01 7.70 -11.79
N GLU A 87 1.32 6.83 -12.75
CA GLU A 87 0.33 6.23 -13.64
C GLU A 87 -0.69 5.40 -12.86
N PHE A 88 -0.23 4.60 -11.90
CA PHE A 88 -1.10 3.79 -11.07
C PHE A 88 -2.03 4.64 -10.19
N VAL A 89 -1.51 5.73 -9.62
CA VAL A 89 -2.32 6.69 -8.85
C VAL A 89 -3.47 7.25 -9.69
N GLN A 90 -3.20 7.60 -10.95
CA GLN A 90 -4.23 8.07 -11.88
C GLN A 90 -5.29 7.00 -12.17
N ILE A 91 -4.86 5.74 -12.34
CA ILE A 91 -5.77 4.61 -12.56
C ILE A 91 -6.69 4.43 -11.34
N MET A 92 -6.15 4.47 -10.14
CA MET A 92 -6.93 4.34 -8.91
C MET A 92 -7.98 5.44 -8.79
N GLN A 93 -7.60 6.69 -9.06
CA GLN A 93 -8.51 7.83 -8.99
C GLN A 93 -9.61 7.74 -10.05
N LYS A 94 -9.26 7.41 -11.28
CA LYS A 94 -10.20 7.33 -12.39
C LYS A 94 -11.20 6.18 -12.24
N LYS A 95 -10.72 5.01 -11.85
CA LYS A 95 -11.54 3.80 -11.73
C LYS A 95 -12.12 3.60 -10.33
N LYS A 96 -11.71 4.42 -9.38
CA LYS A 96 -12.11 4.33 -7.95
C LYS A 96 -11.87 2.94 -7.37
N ILE A 97 -10.80 2.29 -7.78
CA ILE A 97 -10.39 1.00 -7.25
C ILE A 97 -9.65 1.17 -5.93
N LYS A 98 -9.63 0.11 -5.13
CA LYS A 98 -8.93 0.04 -3.86
C LYS A 98 -8.01 -1.18 -3.88
N ILE A 99 -7.07 -1.23 -2.94
CA ILE A 99 -6.20 -2.38 -2.76
C ILE A 99 -6.52 -2.99 -1.39
N GLU A 100 -6.91 -4.27 -1.38
CA GLU A 100 -6.96 -5.03 -0.14
C GLU A 100 -5.59 -5.64 0.09
N VAL A 101 -4.96 -5.26 1.18
CA VAL A 101 -3.60 -5.66 1.51
C VAL A 101 -3.58 -7.13 1.95
N GLU A 102 -2.73 -7.94 1.35
CA GLU A 102 -2.45 -9.30 1.81
C GLU A 102 -1.28 -9.32 2.79
N GLU A 103 -0.19 -8.62 2.44
CA GLU A 103 0.97 -8.53 3.32
C GLU A 103 1.82 -7.30 3.02
N ILE A 104 2.53 -6.84 4.04
CA ILE A 104 3.57 -5.82 3.92
C ILE A 104 4.84 -6.36 4.53
N LEU A 105 5.88 -6.47 3.72
CA LEU A 105 7.19 -6.95 4.11
C LEU A 105 8.19 -5.81 4.03
N GLY A 106 8.99 -5.63 5.07
CA GLY A 106 10.04 -4.61 5.10
C GLY A 106 11.40 -5.20 5.33
N ARG A 107 12.38 -4.74 4.58
CA ARG A 107 13.78 -5.15 4.72
C ARG A 107 14.70 -4.02 4.27
N ILE A 108 15.50 -3.50 5.19
CA ILE A 108 16.53 -2.47 4.96
C ILE A 108 16.21 -1.52 3.81
N GLU A 109 15.47 -0.45 4.11
CA GLU A 109 15.07 0.59 3.15
C GLU A 109 14.25 0.05 1.96
N HIS A 110 13.68 -1.14 2.08
CA HIS A 110 12.87 -1.76 1.03
C HIS A 110 11.57 -2.31 1.61
N ILE A 111 10.43 -1.88 1.05
CA ILE A 111 9.11 -2.34 1.43
C ILE A 111 8.43 -2.95 0.22
N LEU A 112 7.83 -4.12 0.42
CA LEU A 112 6.97 -4.76 -0.56
C LEU A 112 5.56 -4.84 -0.01
N ILE A 113 4.61 -4.26 -0.73
CA ILE A 113 3.18 -4.35 -0.42
C ILE A 113 2.56 -5.25 -1.47
N ARG A 114 1.90 -6.32 -1.03
CA ARG A 114 1.18 -7.24 -1.89
C ARG A 114 -0.30 -7.19 -1.55
N GLY A 115 -1.13 -7.16 -2.58
CA GLY A 115 -2.56 -7.11 -2.39
C GLY A 115 -3.35 -7.47 -3.63
N VAL A 116 -4.66 -7.35 -3.52
CA VAL A 116 -5.60 -7.60 -4.61
C VAL A 116 -6.39 -6.33 -4.89
N ILE A 117 -6.73 -6.13 -6.16
CA ILE A 117 -7.53 -4.98 -6.57
C ILE A 117 -9.00 -5.26 -6.32
N VAL A 118 -9.68 -4.30 -5.71
CA VAL A 118 -11.09 -4.35 -5.39
C VAL A 118 -11.81 -3.21 -6.11
N ASN A 119 -12.91 -3.53 -6.80
CA ASN A 119 -13.78 -2.55 -7.46
C ASN A 119 -14.57 -1.72 -6.43
N PRO A 120 -15.13 -0.55 -6.84
CA PRO A 120 -15.95 0.28 -5.94
C PRO A 120 -17.15 -0.45 -5.34
N ASP A 121 -17.67 -1.49 -6.00
CA ASP A 121 -18.77 -2.33 -5.51
C ASP A 121 -18.33 -3.42 -4.51
N GLY A 122 -17.05 -3.44 -4.15
CA GLY A 122 -16.48 -4.41 -3.22
C GLY A 122 -16.10 -5.76 -3.84
N LYS A 123 -16.25 -5.93 -5.14
CA LYS A 123 -15.88 -7.17 -5.82
C LYS A 123 -14.42 -7.19 -6.21
N TYR A 124 -13.80 -8.36 -6.12
CA TYR A 124 -12.43 -8.57 -6.57
C TYR A 124 -12.34 -8.57 -8.09
N VAL A 125 -11.33 -7.90 -8.59
CA VAL A 125 -10.90 -8.03 -9.98
C VAL A 125 -9.81 -9.11 -10.00
N ASN A 126 -9.73 -9.93 -11.05
CA ASN A 126 -8.70 -10.96 -11.16
C ASN A 126 -7.33 -10.35 -11.43
N SER A 127 -6.90 -9.47 -10.55
CA SER A 127 -5.64 -8.74 -10.65
C SER A 127 -5.03 -8.56 -9.27
N ASP A 128 -3.82 -9.06 -9.12
CA ASP A 128 -2.98 -8.81 -7.95
C ASP A 128 -2.13 -7.57 -8.23
N VAL A 129 -1.70 -6.93 -7.16
CA VAL A 129 -0.81 -5.78 -7.23
C VAL A 129 0.35 -5.98 -6.26
N GLU A 130 1.54 -5.65 -6.71
CA GLU A 130 2.72 -5.58 -5.87
C GLU A 130 3.32 -4.18 -6.00
N ILE A 131 3.55 -3.53 -4.86
CA ILE A 131 4.17 -2.21 -4.80
C ILE A 131 5.50 -2.36 -4.09
N SER A 132 6.58 -2.11 -4.82
CA SER A 132 7.96 -2.14 -4.29
C SER A 132 8.39 -0.71 -4.01
N ILE A 133 8.75 -0.43 -2.76
CA ILE A 133 9.06 0.92 -2.29
C ILE A 133 10.46 0.94 -1.69
N CYS A 134 11.35 1.76 -2.23
CA CYS A 134 12.65 2.06 -1.63
C CYS A 134 12.52 3.37 -0.86
N ALA A 135 12.36 3.28 0.46
CA ALA A 135 12.19 4.44 1.34
C ALA A 135 13.01 4.24 2.61
N LYS A 136 13.31 5.33 3.30
CA LYS A 136 14.09 5.26 4.55
C LYS A 136 13.23 5.23 5.78
N GLU A 137 11.97 5.66 5.67
CA GLU A 137 11.13 5.91 6.83
C GLU A 137 9.66 5.74 6.52
N ILE A 138 8.91 5.17 7.46
CA ILE A 138 7.45 5.18 7.45
C ILE A 138 6.97 5.94 8.67
N THR A 139 5.99 6.81 8.47
CA THR A 139 5.27 7.47 9.54
C THR A 139 3.79 7.13 9.44
N TYR A 140 3.16 6.81 10.56
CA TYR A 140 1.71 6.64 10.63
C TYR A 140 1.08 7.91 11.22
N GLU A 141 0.03 8.39 10.57
CA GLU A 141 -0.84 9.46 11.09
C GLU A 141 -2.23 8.88 11.33
N PHE A 142 -2.77 9.06 12.51
CA PHE A 142 -4.11 8.63 12.91
C PHE A 142 -4.99 9.84 13.20
N GLU A 143 -6.24 9.75 12.77
CA GLU A 143 -7.26 10.72 13.15
C GLU A 143 -7.93 10.41 14.48
#